data_6d504a52838e5cfd4647385b26cac277
#
_entry.id   6d504a52838e5cfd4647385b26cac277
#
_cell.length_a   1.000
_cell.length_b   1.000
_cell.length_c   1.000
_cell.angle_alpha   90.00
_cell.angle_beta   90.00
_cell.angle_gamma   90.00
#
_symmetry.space_group_name_H-M   'P 1'
#
loop_
_entity.id
_entity.type
_entity.pdbx_description
1 polymer ?
#
loop_
_entity_poly.entity_id
_entity_poly.type
_entity_poly.pdbx_seq_one_letter_code
_entity_poly.pdbx_strand_id
1 'polypeptide(L)'
;MPRRRVLPLALVAVAGLVGAPAAAQAQDSAPAAPSLHIVTEKVGGKRATILSGTRFRVRVIVKPFAPGQQVLVTMHRRGRTIVSKTLTVRQGRTAGQVLTGYAPKGPGQIEVRAASGAIVAPAATIQVVPSNVASGSRGRSVRSMQDRLKALGYVIGQYGVNDGRTQRAILAFRKLAGMARTSSADPAFFRALISGKGRFKVRYPRHGRHVEGDIGHQVLALIGSGGKVERLYPMSSGTGGTPTILGSYRAYRKDPGTNAKGMVASSYFIRGYAIHGYASVPTYNASHGCMRVPIPDAYPIFNWIQMGTIIDTYR
;
A
#
# COMPACT_ATOMS: atom_id res chain seq x y z
N MET A 1 -52.85 -14.55 51.84
CA MET A 1 -54.29 -14.29 51.64
C MET A 1 -54.48 -13.07 50.75
N PRO A 2 -55.26 -13.19 49.70
CA PRO A 2 -55.34 -12.22 48.63
C PRO A 2 -56.50 -11.24 48.80
N ARG A 3 -56.37 -10.04 48.26
CA ARG A 3 -57.56 -9.17 48.02
C ARG A 3 -57.58 -8.83 46.52
N ARG A 4 -58.56 -9.44 45.85
CA ARG A 4 -59.05 -9.07 44.53
C ARG A 4 -59.74 -7.69 44.62
N ARG A 5 -59.46 -6.80 43.63
CA ARG A 5 -60.38 -5.67 43.34
C ARG A 5 -60.84 -5.79 41.90
N VAL A 6 -62.14 -5.72 41.76
CA VAL A 6 -62.98 -5.85 40.57
C VAL A 6 -63.03 -4.52 39.85
N LEU A 7 -62.92 -4.54 38.50
CA LEU A 7 -63.12 -3.41 37.58
C LEU A 7 -64.68 -3.14 37.42
N PRO A 8 -65.07 -1.93 37.09
CA PRO A 8 -66.30 -1.71 36.34
C PRO A 8 -66.02 -1.46 34.86
N LEU A 9 -66.83 -2.07 34.03
CA LEU A 9 -67.00 -1.96 32.61
C LEU A 9 -67.57 -0.57 32.27
N ALA A 10 -66.87 0.19 31.40
CA ALA A 10 -67.42 1.39 30.78
C ALA A 10 -67.64 1.16 29.29
N LEU A 11 -68.91 1.25 28.89
CA LEU A 11 -69.34 1.20 27.51
C LEU A 11 -68.98 2.51 26.81
N VAL A 12 -68.24 2.47 25.70
CA VAL A 12 -68.02 3.64 24.85
C VAL A 12 -68.60 3.38 23.48
N ALA A 13 -69.45 4.25 23.07
CA ALA A 13 -70.17 4.25 21.80
C ALA A 13 -69.23 4.52 20.63
N VAL A 14 -69.36 3.73 19.56
CA VAL A 14 -68.66 3.91 18.29
C VAL A 14 -69.39 4.93 17.44
N ALA A 15 -68.79 6.11 17.26
CA ALA A 15 -69.18 7.06 16.23
C ALA A 15 -68.38 6.83 14.98
N GLY A 16 -69.01 6.38 13.91
CA GLY A 16 -68.37 6.18 12.61
C GLY A 16 -67.99 7.53 11.94
N LEU A 17 -66.70 7.77 11.73
CA LEU A 17 -66.23 8.83 10.87
C LEU A 17 -65.85 8.21 9.51
N VAL A 18 -66.70 8.54 8.52
CA VAL A 18 -66.37 8.25 7.09
C VAL A 18 -65.24 9.20 6.69
N GLY A 19 -64.00 8.68 6.67
CA GLY A 19 -62.85 9.39 6.17
C GLY A 19 -62.83 9.38 4.64
N ALA A 20 -62.88 10.54 4.03
CA ALA A 20 -62.61 10.72 2.60
C ALA A 20 -61.18 10.28 2.23
N PRO A 21 -60.93 9.70 1.06
CA PRO A 21 -59.58 9.31 0.64
C PRO A 21 -58.71 10.57 0.47
N ALA A 22 -57.65 10.67 1.25
CA ALA A 22 -56.61 11.66 1.05
C ALA A 22 -55.93 11.38 -0.31
N ALA A 23 -56.14 12.30 -1.26
CA ALA A 23 -55.37 12.30 -2.50
C ALA A 23 -53.87 12.40 -2.14
N ALA A 24 -53.13 11.33 -2.43
CA ALA A 24 -51.69 11.36 -2.35
C ALA A 24 -51.17 12.39 -3.36
N GLN A 25 -50.74 13.55 -2.88
CA GLN A 25 -50.03 14.52 -3.67
C GLN A 25 -48.69 13.88 -4.03
N ALA A 26 -48.50 13.54 -5.30
CA ALA A 26 -47.21 13.21 -5.86
C ALA A 26 -46.28 14.41 -5.58
N GLN A 27 -45.36 14.24 -4.64
CA GLN A 27 -44.26 15.19 -4.45
C GLN A 27 -43.41 15.16 -5.72
N ASP A 28 -43.60 16.17 -6.57
CA ASP A 28 -42.74 16.47 -7.68
C ASP A 28 -41.33 16.69 -7.08
N SER A 29 -40.48 15.66 -7.18
CA SER A 29 -39.10 15.77 -6.72
C SER A 29 -38.44 16.83 -7.60
N ALA A 30 -38.00 17.92 -7.00
CA ALA A 30 -37.29 18.98 -7.66
C ALA A 30 -36.14 18.38 -8.52
N PRO A 31 -35.96 18.87 -9.76
CA PRO A 31 -34.92 18.32 -10.63
C PRO A 31 -33.56 18.39 -9.93
N ALA A 32 -32.84 17.26 -9.91
CA ALA A 32 -31.55 17.17 -9.23
C ALA A 32 -30.60 18.25 -9.74
N ALA A 33 -29.94 18.97 -8.83
CA ALA A 33 -29.03 20.05 -9.18
C ALA A 33 -27.94 19.58 -10.16
N PRO A 34 -27.59 20.39 -11.17
CA PRO A 34 -26.57 20.04 -12.13
C PRO A 34 -25.23 19.74 -11.47
N SER A 35 -24.59 18.64 -11.86
CA SER A 35 -23.33 18.19 -11.23
C SER A 35 -22.34 17.63 -12.25
N LEU A 36 -21.04 17.86 -11.97
CA LEU A 36 -19.91 17.26 -12.67
C LEU A 36 -19.12 16.38 -11.71
N HIS A 37 -18.76 15.17 -12.15
CA HIS A 37 -17.95 14.26 -11.37
C HIS A 37 -16.80 13.68 -12.19
N ILE A 38 -15.56 13.84 -11.68
CA ILE A 38 -14.34 13.33 -12.33
C ILE A 38 -14.05 11.93 -11.81
N VAL A 39 -13.98 10.95 -12.71
CA VAL A 39 -13.56 9.58 -12.45
C VAL A 39 -12.22 9.35 -13.14
N THR A 40 -11.19 8.98 -12.38
CA THR A 40 -9.88 8.60 -12.89
C THR A 40 -9.67 7.11 -12.78
N GLU A 41 -8.96 6.51 -13.73
CA GLU A 41 -8.54 5.10 -13.61
C GLU A 41 -7.62 4.94 -12.39
N LYS A 42 -7.98 4.02 -11.49
CA LYS A 42 -7.18 3.70 -10.30
C LYS A 42 -6.13 2.66 -10.66
N VAL A 43 -4.89 3.03 -10.57
CA VAL A 43 -3.77 2.10 -10.71
C VAL A 43 -3.17 1.88 -9.34
N GLY A 44 -3.74 0.95 -8.57
CA GLY A 44 -3.29 0.52 -7.25
C GLY A 44 -3.40 1.58 -6.13
N GLY A 45 -3.60 1.10 -4.90
CA GLY A 45 -3.60 1.91 -3.67
C GLY A 45 -4.83 2.80 -3.44
N LYS A 46 -4.85 3.51 -2.31
CA LYS A 46 -5.96 4.41 -1.90
C LYS A 46 -6.04 5.71 -2.71
N ARG A 47 -5.00 6.08 -3.43
CA ARG A 47 -4.92 7.27 -4.29
C ARG A 47 -4.78 6.83 -5.74
N ALA A 48 -5.39 7.58 -6.67
CA ALA A 48 -5.18 7.37 -8.09
C ALA A 48 -3.69 7.50 -8.42
N THR A 49 -3.04 6.39 -8.80
CA THR A 49 -1.59 6.35 -9.06
C THR A 49 -1.33 5.64 -10.38
N ILE A 50 -0.43 6.20 -11.18
CA ILE A 50 -0.03 5.67 -12.50
C ILE A 50 1.48 5.69 -12.66
N LEU A 51 1.98 4.87 -13.59
CA LEU A 51 3.38 4.93 -14.02
C LEU A 51 3.61 6.06 -15.01
N SER A 52 4.76 6.71 -14.92
CA SER A 52 5.28 7.61 -15.96
C SER A 52 5.30 6.89 -17.31
N GLY A 53 4.85 7.58 -18.36
CA GLY A 53 4.73 7.02 -19.72
C GLY A 53 3.44 6.19 -19.95
N THR A 54 2.73 5.77 -18.91
CA THR A 54 1.47 5.05 -19.08
C THR A 54 0.32 6.01 -19.33
N ARG A 55 -0.45 5.76 -20.42
CA ARG A 55 -1.66 6.53 -20.70
C ARG A 55 -2.74 6.18 -19.67
N PHE A 56 -3.28 7.18 -18.98
CA PHE A 56 -4.47 7.04 -18.15
C PHE A 56 -5.69 7.69 -18.81
N ARG A 57 -6.88 7.32 -18.35
CA ARG A 57 -8.14 7.87 -18.81
C ARG A 57 -8.83 8.67 -17.71
N VAL A 58 -9.47 9.74 -18.10
CA VAL A 58 -10.33 10.58 -17.28
C VAL A 58 -11.71 10.57 -17.90
N ARG A 59 -12.70 10.16 -17.11
CA ARG A 59 -14.11 10.27 -17.46
C ARG A 59 -14.71 11.36 -16.60
N VAL A 60 -15.42 12.33 -17.24
CA VAL A 60 -16.24 13.27 -16.50
C VAL A 60 -17.70 12.89 -16.72
N ILE A 61 -18.42 12.67 -15.62
CA ILE A 61 -19.84 12.35 -15.60
C ILE A 61 -20.59 13.67 -15.44
N VAL A 62 -21.62 13.89 -16.26
CA VAL A 62 -22.42 15.12 -16.33
C VAL A 62 -23.88 14.77 -16.06
N LYS A 63 -24.50 15.43 -15.08
CA LYS A 63 -25.92 15.26 -14.76
C LYS A 63 -26.57 16.64 -14.57
N PRO A 64 -27.77 16.88 -15.13
CA PRO A 64 -28.42 16.09 -16.19
C PRO A 64 -27.63 16.16 -17.51
N PHE A 65 -27.88 15.24 -18.44
CA PHE A 65 -27.36 15.32 -19.80
C PHE A 65 -28.19 16.32 -20.61
N ALA A 66 -27.53 17.18 -21.37
CA ALA A 66 -28.15 18.04 -22.37
C ALA A 66 -27.43 17.88 -23.71
N PRO A 67 -28.17 17.73 -24.84
CA PRO A 67 -27.55 17.70 -26.16
C PRO A 67 -26.72 18.97 -26.44
N GLY A 68 -25.55 18.80 -27.07
CA GLY A 68 -24.65 19.91 -27.39
C GLY A 68 -23.83 20.46 -26.20
N GLN A 69 -24.08 20.00 -24.99
CA GLN A 69 -23.33 20.44 -23.81
C GLN A 69 -21.83 20.13 -23.95
N GLN A 70 -21.01 21.10 -23.54
CA GLN A 70 -19.55 20.99 -23.59
C GLN A 70 -18.94 20.98 -22.17
N VAL A 71 -17.83 20.25 -22.01
CA VAL A 71 -17.02 20.22 -20.80
C VAL A 71 -15.59 20.59 -21.16
N LEU A 72 -15.06 21.62 -20.50
CA LEU A 72 -13.64 21.93 -20.51
C LEU A 72 -12.94 21.04 -19.48
N VAL A 73 -12.02 20.18 -19.94
CA VAL A 73 -11.15 19.36 -19.07
C VAL A 73 -9.73 19.91 -19.16
N THR A 74 -9.19 20.32 -18.01
CA THR A 74 -7.80 20.77 -17.91
C THR A 74 -7.00 19.86 -16.98
N MET A 75 -5.72 19.70 -17.27
CA MET A 75 -4.78 19.01 -16.40
C MET A 75 -3.63 19.93 -16.09
N HIS A 76 -3.26 19.99 -14.81
CA HIS A 76 -2.23 20.90 -14.32
C HIS A 76 -1.10 20.09 -13.63
N ARG A 77 0.12 20.58 -13.82
CA ARG A 77 1.31 20.04 -13.16
C ARG A 77 2.14 21.20 -12.62
N ARG A 78 2.34 21.26 -11.29
CA ARG A 78 3.04 22.38 -10.63
C ARG A 78 2.46 23.75 -11.02
N GLY A 79 1.14 23.89 -11.03
CA GLY A 79 0.44 25.11 -11.39
C GLY A 79 0.35 25.40 -12.89
N ARG A 80 1.12 24.71 -13.75
CA ARG A 80 1.09 24.92 -15.20
C ARG A 80 0.10 23.99 -15.87
N THR A 81 -0.71 24.50 -16.80
CA THR A 81 -1.60 23.70 -17.63
C THR A 81 -0.80 22.87 -18.63
N ILE A 82 -0.99 21.55 -18.61
CA ILE A 82 -0.33 20.59 -19.51
C ILE A 82 -1.30 19.98 -20.53
N VAL A 83 -2.60 20.05 -20.26
CA VAL A 83 -3.69 19.64 -21.15
C VAL A 83 -4.84 20.63 -20.97
N SER A 84 -5.44 21.07 -22.08
CA SER A 84 -6.70 21.79 -22.09
C SER A 84 -7.52 21.26 -23.27
N LYS A 85 -8.74 20.78 -23.03
CA LYS A 85 -9.63 20.21 -24.04
C LYS A 85 -11.07 20.55 -23.74
N THR A 86 -11.76 21.13 -24.69
CA THR A 86 -13.21 21.23 -24.70
C THR A 86 -13.79 20.03 -25.43
N LEU A 87 -14.71 19.31 -24.78
CA LEU A 87 -15.26 18.03 -25.26
C LEU A 87 -16.79 18.10 -25.24
N THR A 88 -17.44 17.66 -26.32
CA THR A 88 -18.89 17.52 -26.35
C THR A 88 -19.34 16.32 -25.53
N VAL A 89 -20.34 16.52 -24.69
CA VAL A 89 -20.91 15.48 -23.83
C VAL A 89 -21.67 14.47 -24.69
N ARG A 90 -21.38 13.19 -24.49
CA ARG A 90 -22.10 12.09 -25.12
C ARG A 90 -23.07 11.48 -24.12
N GLN A 91 -24.25 11.09 -24.58
CA GLN A 91 -25.22 10.40 -23.76
C GLN A 91 -24.67 9.02 -23.34
N GLY A 92 -24.69 8.72 -22.05
CA GLY A 92 -24.44 7.41 -21.48
C GLY A 92 -25.75 6.75 -21.02
N ARG A 93 -25.68 5.60 -20.36
CA ARG A 93 -26.88 4.90 -19.89
C ARG A 93 -27.70 5.69 -18.86
N THR A 94 -27.05 6.39 -17.94
CA THR A 94 -27.68 7.10 -16.81
C THR A 94 -27.29 8.56 -16.68
N ALA A 95 -26.32 9.03 -17.49
CA ALA A 95 -25.77 10.39 -17.42
C ALA A 95 -25.00 10.72 -18.70
N GLY A 96 -24.75 12.00 -18.96
CA GLY A 96 -23.80 12.41 -19.95
C GLY A 96 -22.37 12.08 -19.53
N GLN A 97 -21.48 11.92 -20.49
CA GLN A 97 -20.06 11.69 -20.21
C GLN A 97 -19.13 12.25 -21.28
N VAL A 98 -17.95 12.67 -20.85
CA VAL A 98 -16.81 12.91 -21.74
C VAL A 98 -15.64 12.02 -21.34
N LEU A 99 -14.79 11.66 -22.30
CA LEU A 99 -13.62 10.81 -22.09
C LEU A 99 -12.38 11.45 -22.71
N THR A 100 -11.31 11.55 -21.93
CA THR A 100 -10.00 12.00 -22.43
C THR A 100 -8.89 11.18 -21.79
N GLY A 101 -7.64 11.39 -22.22
CA GLY A 101 -6.50 10.70 -21.64
C GLY A 101 -5.20 11.42 -21.90
N TYR A 102 -4.21 11.10 -21.05
CA TYR A 102 -2.87 11.67 -21.09
C TYR A 102 -1.82 10.65 -20.66
N ALA A 103 -0.62 10.73 -21.23
CA ALA A 103 0.54 9.92 -20.85
C ALA A 103 1.62 10.84 -20.25
N PRO A 104 1.74 10.95 -18.90
CA PRO A 104 2.64 11.91 -18.28
C PRO A 104 4.10 11.48 -18.41
N LYS A 105 4.97 12.44 -18.73
CA LYS A 105 6.43 12.24 -18.73
C LYS A 105 6.97 12.53 -17.32
N GLY A 106 7.61 11.54 -16.67
CA GLY A 106 8.26 11.63 -15.36
C GLY A 106 7.30 11.74 -14.15
N PRO A 107 7.81 11.54 -12.94
CA PRO A 107 7.04 11.45 -11.70
C PRO A 107 6.56 12.83 -11.22
N GLY A 108 5.49 12.83 -10.41
CA GLY A 108 4.90 14.01 -9.79
C GLY A 108 3.39 13.93 -9.69
N GLN A 109 2.77 15.04 -9.32
CA GLN A 109 1.33 15.14 -9.17
C GLN A 109 0.71 15.84 -10.38
N ILE A 110 -0.44 15.33 -10.83
CA ILE A 110 -1.30 15.96 -11.84
C ILE A 110 -2.65 16.23 -11.19
N GLU A 111 -3.11 17.46 -11.29
CA GLU A 111 -4.45 17.88 -10.91
C GLU A 111 -5.32 17.93 -12.16
N VAL A 112 -6.47 17.26 -12.12
CA VAL A 112 -7.47 17.26 -13.18
C VAL A 112 -8.64 18.12 -12.72
N ARG A 113 -9.06 19.06 -13.56
CA ARG A 113 -10.22 19.93 -13.36
C ARG A 113 -11.18 19.76 -14.53
N ALA A 114 -12.48 19.93 -14.25
CA ALA A 114 -13.52 19.93 -15.27
C ALA A 114 -14.56 21.00 -14.97
N ALA A 115 -15.01 21.71 -16.00
CA ALA A 115 -16.05 22.73 -15.90
C ALA A 115 -16.99 22.67 -17.11
N SER A 116 -18.28 22.99 -16.91
CA SER A 116 -19.29 23.17 -17.96
C SER A 116 -20.14 24.38 -17.59
N GLY A 117 -19.93 25.50 -18.29
CA GLY A 117 -20.46 26.79 -17.86
C GLY A 117 -20.03 27.15 -16.44
N ALA A 118 -20.98 27.48 -15.59
CA ALA A 118 -20.74 27.79 -14.16
C ALA A 118 -20.53 26.56 -13.28
N ILE A 119 -20.75 25.34 -13.77
CA ILE A 119 -20.64 24.12 -12.99
C ILE A 119 -19.19 23.64 -13.00
N VAL A 120 -18.57 23.52 -11.82
CA VAL A 120 -17.18 23.06 -11.65
C VAL A 120 -17.17 21.77 -10.84
N ALA A 121 -16.47 20.76 -11.35
CA ALA A 121 -16.26 19.50 -10.59
C ALA A 121 -15.19 19.68 -9.49
N PRO A 122 -15.31 18.98 -8.35
CA PRO A 122 -14.20 18.83 -7.42
C PRO A 122 -12.96 18.30 -8.15
N ALA A 123 -11.81 18.96 -7.93
CA ALA A 123 -10.56 18.58 -8.61
C ALA A 123 -10.11 17.17 -8.19
N ALA A 124 -9.65 16.39 -9.16
CA ALA A 124 -9.09 15.05 -8.92
C ALA A 124 -7.57 15.07 -9.05
N THR A 125 -6.90 14.42 -8.11
CA THR A 125 -5.43 14.33 -8.08
C THR A 125 -4.95 12.95 -8.49
N ILE A 126 -3.97 12.91 -9.40
CA ILE A 126 -3.30 11.70 -9.86
C ILE A 126 -1.83 11.77 -9.47
N GLN A 127 -1.34 10.74 -8.78
CA GLN A 127 0.06 10.57 -8.47
C GLN A 127 0.77 9.81 -9.59
N VAL A 128 1.74 10.44 -10.24
CA VAL A 128 2.62 9.79 -11.22
C VAL A 128 3.88 9.30 -10.52
N VAL A 129 4.19 8.02 -10.65
CA VAL A 129 5.43 7.42 -10.14
C VAL A 129 6.37 7.06 -11.29
N PRO A 130 7.68 6.93 -11.06
CA PRO A 130 8.59 6.51 -12.10
C PRO A 130 8.26 5.11 -12.60
N SER A 131 8.61 4.81 -13.84
CA SER A 131 8.48 3.47 -14.42
C SER A 131 9.79 2.69 -14.40
N ASN A 132 10.90 3.34 -14.13
CA ASN A 132 12.22 2.74 -14.02
C ASN A 132 13.13 3.62 -13.17
N VAL A 133 14.03 3.00 -12.38
CA VAL A 133 15.09 3.66 -11.61
C VAL A 133 16.34 2.79 -11.65
N ALA A 134 17.36 3.21 -12.40
CA ALA A 134 18.62 2.49 -12.50
C ALA A 134 19.41 2.54 -11.18
N SER A 135 20.34 1.58 -11.00
CA SER A 135 21.33 1.59 -9.92
C SER A 135 22.15 2.89 -9.96
N GLY A 136 22.46 3.46 -8.81
CA GLY A 136 23.21 4.71 -8.70
C GLY A 136 22.42 5.98 -9.06
N SER A 137 21.21 5.86 -9.64
CA SER A 137 20.37 7.01 -9.99
C SER A 137 20.10 7.91 -8.79
N ARG A 138 19.91 9.22 -9.07
CA ARG A 138 19.65 10.25 -8.06
C ARG A 138 18.38 11.04 -8.40
N GLY A 139 17.79 11.66 -7.39
CA GLY A 139 16.75 12.67 -7.56
C GLY A 139 15.33 12.19 -7.29
N ARG A 140 14.35 12.87 -7.92
CA ARG A 140 12.93 12.76 -7.57
C ARG A 140 12.32 11.37 -7.79
N SER A 141 12.72 10.69 -8.87
CA SER A 141 12.24 9.33 -9.16
C SER A 141 12.63 8.35 -8.07
N VAL A 142 13.89 8.47 -7.58
CA VAL A 142 14.38 7.65 -6.46
C VAL A 142 13.64 7.96 -5.18
N ARG A 143 13.46 9.25 -4.84
CA ARG A 143 12.69 9.66 -3.64
C ARG A 143 11.28 9.08 -3.65
N SER A 144 10.56 9.21 -4.77
CA SER A 144 9.20 8.65 -4.92
C SER A 144 9.15 7.14 -4.71
N MET A 145 10.17 6.40 -5.16
CA MET A 145 10.32 4.97 -4.91
C MET A 145 10.60 4.67 -3.44
N GLN A 146 11.57 5.37 -2.85
CA GLN A 146 11.99 5.19 -1.46
C GLN A 146 10.87 5.50 -0.47
N ASP A 147 10.07 6.55 -0.68
CA ASP A 147 8.92 6.89 0.17
C ASP A 147 7.91 5.73 0.23
N ARG A 148 7.67 5.07 -0.92
CA ARG A 148 6.76 3.93 -0.97
C ARG A 148 7.34 2.68 -0.31
N LEU A 149 8.61 2.39 -0.52
CA LEU A 149 9.32 1.29 0.15
C LEU A 149 9.35 1.51 1.66
N LYS A 150 9.70 2.71 2.12
CA LYS A 150 9.72 3.09 3.54
C LYS A 150 8.35 2.94 4.20
N ALA A 151 7.28 3.35 3.51
CA ALA A 151 5.90 3.18 4.01
C ALA A 151 5.47 1.72 4.20
N LEU A 152 6.18 0.77 3.58
CA LEU A 152 5.99 -0.68 3.74
C LEU A 152 6.97 -1.30 4.76
N GLY A 153 7.87 -0.51 5.36
CA GLY A 153 8.86 -0.98 6.33
C GLY A 153 10.22 -1.36 5.73
N TYR A 154 10.43 -1.22 4.42
CA TYR A 154 11.73 -1.53 3.82
C TYR A 154 12.78 -0.50 4.21
N VAL A 155 13.97 -0.97 4.57
CA VAL A 155 15.09 -0.12 4.97
C VAL A 155 15.78 0.44 3.73
N ILE A 156 15.67 1.75 3.53
CA ILE A 156 16.33 2.47 2.45
C ILE A 156 17.68 3.04 2.89
N GLY A 157 18.54 3.36 1.92
CA GLY A 157 19.81 4.06 2.15
C GLY A 157 19.68 5.58 2.10
N GLN A 158 20.64 6.25 1.47
CA GLN A 158 20.62 7.69 1.33
C GLN A 158 19.39 8.17 0.55
N TYR A 159 18.64 9.10 1.13
CA TYR A 159 17.41 9.60 0.51
C TYR A 159 17.68 10.31 -0.81
N GLY A 160 17.00 9.89 -1.84
CA GLY A 160 17.17 10.38 -3.20
C GLY A 160 18.32 9.72 -3.98
N VAL A 161 18.97 8.67 -3.45
CA VAL A 161 20.01 7.88 -4.13
C VAL A 161 19.60 6.40 -4.15
N ASN A 162 19.65 5.76 -5.33
CA ASN A 162 19.47 4.32 -5.46
C ASN A 162 20.80 3.60 -5.16
N ASP A 163 21.22 3.70 -3.91
CA ASP A 163 22.43 3.09 -3.36
C ASP A 163 22.26 1.60 -3.06
N GLY A 164 23.33 0.95 -2.60
CA GLY A 164 23.34 -0.48 -2.29
C GLY A 164 22.31 -0.87 -1.22
N ARG A 165 22.00 0.00 -0.23
CA ARG A 165 20.96 -0.28 0.77
C ARG A 165 19.55 -0.18 0.16
N THR A 166 19.29 0.80 -0.68
CA THR A 166 18.04 0.92 -1.44
C THR A 166 17.85 -0.28 -2.39
N GLN A 167 18.92 -0.75 -3.03
CA GLN A 167 18.88 -1.95 -3.87
C GLN A 167 18.54 -3.21 -3.08
N ARG A 168 19.03 -3.35 -1.84
CA ARG A 168 18.63 -4.43 -0.93
C ARG A 168 17.15 -4.34 -0.53
N ALA A 169 16.62 -3.14 -0.32
CA ALA A 169 15.20 -2.92 -0.09
C ALA A 169 14.35 -3.38 -1.29
N ILE A 170 14.78 -3.07 -2.52
CA ILE A 170 14.14 -3.54 -3.76
C ILE A 170 14.17 -5.07 -3.83
N LEU A 171 15.32 -5.70 -3.54
CA LEU A 171 15.46 -7.16 -3.51
C LEU A 171 14.48 -7.79 -2.50
N ALA A 172 14.42 -7.27 -1.27
CA ALA A 172 13.50 -7.78 -0.24
C ALA A 172 12.04 -7.62 -0.67
N PHE A 173 11.68 -6.49 -1.29
CA PHE A 173 10.36 -6.29 -1.87
C PHE A 173 10.03 -7.32 -2.95
N ARG A 174 10.95 -7.54 -3.90
CA ARG A 174 10.74 -8.50 -4.99
C ARG A 174 10.60 -9.93 -4.49
N LYS A 175 11.35 -10.30 -3.45
CA LYS A 175 11.21 -11.59 -2.75
C LYS A 175 9.80 -11.77 -2.19
N LEU A 176 9.29 -10.81 -1.40
CA LEU A 176 7.93 -10.85 -0.83
C LEU A 176 6.82 -10.77 -1.89
N ALA A 177 7.07 -10.08 -3.00
CA ALA A 177 6.11 -9.96 -4.08
C ALA A 177 6.08 -11.18 -5.03
N GLY A 178 6.87 -12.24 -4.78
CA GLY A 178 6.98 -13.43 -5.63
C GLY A 178 7.58 -13.14 -7.01
N MET A 179 8.46 -12.13 -7.11
CA MET A 179 9.11 -11.71 -8.35
C MET A 179 10.51 -12.31 -8.47
N ALA A 180 11.10 -12.23 -9.67
CA ALA A 180 12.53 -12.56 -9.85
C ALA A 180 13.39 -11.83 -8.82
N ARG A 181 14.25 -12.57 -8.13
CA ARG A 181 15.06 -12.11 -6.97
C ARG A 181 16.25 -11.25 -7.40
N THR A 182 15.96 -10.07 -7.92
CA THR A 182 16.95 -9.07 -8.35
C THR A 182 16.76 -7.75 -7.60
N SER A 183 17.69 -6.81 -7.74
CA SER A 183 17.56 -5.44 -7.22
C SER A 183 17.07 -4.44 -8.28
N SER A 184 16.46 -4.91 -9.37
CA SER A 184 15.97 -4.07 -10.45
C SER A 184 14.69 -3.33 -10.09
N ALA A 185 14.67 -2.01 -10.23
CA ALA A 185 13.48 -1.17 -10.13
C ALA A 185 12.90 -0.89 -11.52
N ASP A 186 12.46 -1.93 -12.20
CA ASP A 186 11.89 -1.96 -13.54
C ASP A 186 10.37 -1.66 -13.53
N PRO A 187 9.69 -1.57 -14.70
CA PRO A 187 8.26 -1.32 -14.76
C PRO A 187 7.41 -2.38 -14.04
N ALA A 188 7.86 -3.65 -14.00
CA ALA A 188 7.15 -4.72 -13.29
C ALA A 188 7.21 -4.49 -11.77
N PHE A 189 8.37 -4.12 -11.23
CA PHE A 189 8.53 -3.71 -9.84
C PHE A 189 7.60 -2.55 -9.47
N PHE A 190 7.56 -1.48 -10.28
CA PHE A 190 6.70 -0.34 -9.99
C PHE A 190 5.20 -0.69 -10.05
N ARG A 191 4.77 -1.53 -11.00
CA ARG A 191 3.38 -2.03 -11.04
C ARG A 191 3.05 -2.81 -9.77
N ALA A 192 3.93 -3.70 -9.33
CA ALA A 192 3.75 -4.46 -8.10
C ALA A 192 3.69 -3.53 -6.86
N LEU A 193 4.60 -2.56 -6.77
CA LEU A 193 4.66 -1.59 -5.67
C LEU A 193 3.40 -0.72 -5.58
N ILE A 194 2.82 -0.31 -6.71
CA ILE A 194 1.59 0.48 -6.78
C ILE A 194 0.37 -0.37 -6.42
N SER A 195 0.32 -1.62 -6.88
CA SER A 195 -0.80 -2.52 -6.60
C SER A 195 -0.86 -3.02 -5.14
N GLY A 196 0.12 -2.63 -4.31
CA GLY A 196 0.18 -3.00 -2.90
C GLY A 196 0.80 -4.37 -2.63
N LYS A 197 1.43 -5.00 -3.64
CA LYS A 197 2.26 -6.19 -3.43
C LYS A 197 3.47 -5.88 -2.55
N GLY A 198 4.14 -6.92 -2.07
CA GLY A 198 5.34 -6.79 -1.24
C GLY A 198 5.07 -6.26 0.17
N ARG A 199 3.83 -6.24 0.63
CA ARG A 199 3.49 -5.98 2.03
C ARG A 199 3.78 -7.23 2.84
N PHE A 200 4.61 -7.10 3.87
CA PHE A 200 4.85 -8.18 4.82
C PHE A 200 3.60 -8.42 5.68
N LYS A 201 3.17 -9.68 5.76
CA LYS A 201 2.07 -10.10 6.63
C LYS A 201 2.66 -10.68 7.91
N VAL A 202 2.57 -9.94 9.01
CA VAL A 202 3.01 -10.39 10.32
C VAL A 202 2.24 -11.67 10.68
N ARG A 203 2.97 -12.73 10.97
CA ARG A 203 2.40 -14.06 11.29
C ARG A 203 2.05 -14.19 12.77
N TYR A 204 2.84 -13.55 13.64
CA TYR A 204 2.68 -13.63 15.09
C TYR A 204 2.39 -12.26 15.73
N PRO A 205 1.28 -11.58 15.39
CA PRO A 205 1.02 -10.20 15.82
C PRO A 205 0.88 -10.03 17.35
N ARG A 206 0.69 -11.13 18.07
CA ARG A 206 0.56 -11.15 19.54
C ARG A 206 1.88 -11.37 20.29
N HIS A 207 3.00 -11.62 19.63
CA HIS A 207 4.32 -11.80 20.26
C HIS A 207 4.97 -10.47 20.72
N GLY A 208 4.25 -9.35 20.62
CA GLY A 208 4.79 -8.04 20.98
C GLY A 208 5.94 -7.65 20.04
N ARG A 209 7.04 -7.16 20.63
CA ARG A 209 8.26 -6.84 19.88
C ARG A 209 9.05 -8.11 19.61
N HIS A 210 9.18 -8.50 18.35
CA HIS A 210 9.79 -9.77 17.93
C HIS A 210 10.40 -9.69 16.52
N VAL A 211 11.14 -10.73 16.15
CA VAL A 211 11.70 -10.91 14.80
C VAL A 211 10.95 -12.02 14.10
N GLU A 212 10.60 -11.83 12.84
CA GLU A 212 10.09 -12.88 11.97
C GLU A 212 11.05 -13.17 10.81
N GLY A 213 11.54 -14.41 10.74
CA GLY A 213 12.31 -14.97 9.64
C GLY A 213 11.42 -15.75 8.69
N ASP A 214 10.98 -15.15 7.61
CA ASP A 214 10.24 -15.80 6.53
C ASP A 214 11.21 -16.56 5.63
N ILE A 215 11.38 -17.87 5.92
CA ILE A 215 12.32 -18.75 5.22
C ILE A 215 11.86 -19.03 3.78
N GLY A 216 10.55 -19.00 3.51
CA GLY A 216 10.00 -19.17 2.16
C GLY A 216 10.37 -18.02 1.24
N HIS A 217 10.18 -16.81 1.70
CA HIS A 217 10.51 -15.61 0.93
C HIS A 217 11.96 -15.14 1.12
N GLN A 218 12.71 -15.66 2.09
CA GLN A 218 14.07 -15.23 2.41
C GLN A 218 14.12 -13.75 2.81
N VAL A 219 13.24 -13.35 3.73
CA VAL A 219 13.11 -11.99 4.27
C VAL A 219 13.08 -12.05 5.79
N LEU A 220 13.82 -11.13 6.42
CA LEU A 220 13.82 -10.88 7.86
C LEU A 220 13.00 -9.63 8.16
N ALA A 221 12.05 -9.74 9.08
CA ALA A 221 11.22 -8.64 9.55
C ALA A 221 11.48 -8.35 11.02
N LEU A 222 11.65 -7.08 11.37
CA LEU A 222 11.64 -6.60 12.74
C LEU A 222 10.26 -6.01 13.02
N ILE A 223 9.56 -6.58 13.98
CA ILE A 223 8.19 -6.24 14.33
C ILE A 223 8.17 -5.51 15.66
N GLY A 224 7.63 -4.30 15.68
CA GLY A 224 7.48 -3.50 16.90
C GLY A 224 6.41 -4.01 17.85
N SER A 225 6.37 -3.49 19.07
CA SER A 225 5.45 -3.91 20.14
C SER A 225 3.97 -3.86 19.75
N GLY A 226 3.58 -2.96 18.85
CA GLY A 226 2.22 -2.87 18.32
C GLY A 226 1.90 -3.81 17.15
N GLY A 227 2.71 -4.85 16.89
CA GLY A 227 2.52 -5.78 15.76
C GLY A 227 2.76 -5.13 14.39
N LYS A 228 3.43 -3.98 14.33
CA LYS A 228 3.74 -3.27 13.09
C LYS A 228 5.13 -3.62 12.61
N VAL A 229 5.26 -3.82 11.29
CA VAL A 229 6.57 -3.95 10.65
C VAL A 229 7.35 -2.65 10.80
N GLU A 230 8.49 -2.69 11.48
CA GLU A 230 9.41 -1.56 11.61
C GLU A 230 10.48 -1.59 10.53
N ARG A 231 11.05 -2.79 10.26
CA ARG A 231 12.13 -2.93 9.29
C ARG A 231 12.06 -4.27 8.55
N LEU A 232 12.32 -4.24 7.26
CA LEU A 232 12.43 -5.41 6.38
C LEU A 232 13.79 -5.47 5.71
N TYR A 233 14.39 -6.65 5.73
CA TYR A 233 15.70 -6.92 5.15
C TYR A 233 15.67 -8.18 4.28
N PRO A 234 16.46 -8.26 3.20
CA PRO A 234 16.73 -9.53 2.53
C PRO A 234 17.63 -10.38 3.42
N MET A 235 17.44 -11.68 3.42
CA MET A 235 18.31 -12.64 4.10
C MET A 235 18.60 -13.85 3.22
N SER A 236 19.54 -14.70 3.67
CA SER A 236 19.80 -16.04 3.18
C SER A 236 19.84 -17.01 4.35
N SER A 237 18.94 -17.98 4.36
CA SER A 237 18.81 -18.98 5.41
C SER A 237 19.50 -20.31 5.08
N GLY A 238 19.32 -21.32 5.91
CA GLY A 238 19.93 -22.67 5.76
C GLY A 238 19.52 -23.38 4.48
N THR A 239 20.48 -24.11 3.89
CA THR A 239 20.28 -25.00 2.73
C THR A 239 19.32 -26.15 3.06
N GLY A 240 18.95 -26.97 2.05
CA GLY A 240 18.17 -28.18 2.26
C GLY A 240 18.84 -29.22 3.17
N GLY A 241 20.19 -29.32 3.08
CA GLY A 241 20.97 -30.24 3.92
C GLY A 241 21.23 -29.73 5.34
N THR A 242 21.17 -28.41 5.55
CA THR A 242 21.37 -27.77 6.86
C THR A 242 20.30 -26.67 7.05
N PRO A 243 19.02 -27.06 7.18
CA PRO A 243 17.93 -26.12 7.19
C PRO A 243 17.94 -25.24 8.46
N THR A 244 17.45 -24.01 8.32
CA THR A 244 17.09 -23.22 9.50
C THR A 244 15.95 -23.90 10.24
N ILE A 245 16.12 -24.12 11.55
CA ILE A 245 15.11 -24.76 12.40
C ILE A 245 13.89 -23.82 12.50
N LEU A 246 12.68 -24.35 12.23
CA LEU A 246 11.44 -23.60 12.32
C LEU A 246 10.90 -23.62 13.77
N GLY A 247 10.29 -22.53 14.19
CA GLY A 247 9.70 -22.39 15.51
C GLY A 247 9.84 -20.98 16.08
N SER A 248 9.49 -20.86 17.38
CA SER A 248 9.61 -19.62 18.16
C SER A 248 10.68 -19.81 19.22
N TYR A 249 11.69 -18.97 19.18
CA TYR A 249 12.87 -19.03 20.04
C TYR A 249 13.09 -17.68 20.72
N ARG A 250 14.10 -17.59 21.61
CA ARG A 250 14.51 -16.32 22.23
C ARG A 250 15.98 -16.06 21.99
N ALA A 251 16.34 -14.82 21.74
CA ALA A 251 17.73 -14.42 21.69
C ALA A 251 18.36 -14.66 23.07
N TYR A 252 19.33 -15.61 23.16
CA TYR A 252 19.95 -16.02 24.40
C TYR A 252 21.43 -15.64 24.51
N ARG A 253 22.08 -15.28 23.42
CA ARG A 253 23.48 -14.83 23.36
C ARG A 253 23.66 -13.83 22.23
N LYS A 254 24.53 -12.86 22.46
CA LYS A 254 24.88 -11.83 21.48
C LYS A 254 26.39 -11.63 21.41
N ASP A 255 26.96 -11.72 20.21
CA ASP A 255 28.38 -11.49 19.95
C ASP A 255 28.51 -10.24 19.03
N PRO A 256 29.05 -9.11 19.51
CA PRO A 256 29.03 -7.84 18.77
C PRO A 256 30.09 -7.75 17.65
N GLY A 257 31.15 -8.53 17.74
CA GLY A 257 32.27 -8.48 16.80
C GLY A 257 32.11 -9.36 15.57
N THR A 258 33.23 -9.68 14.95
CA THR A 258 33.36 -10.71 13.90
C THR A 258 34.06 -11.93 14.50
N ASN A 259 33.42 -13.08 14.47
CA ASN A 259 34.00 -14.32 14.98
C ASN A 259 34.86 -15.04 13.93
N ALA A 260 35.56 -16.10 14.33
CA ALA A 260 36.43 -16.90 13.47
C ALA A 260 35.74 -17.52 12.25
N LYS A 261 34.38 -17.62 12.26
CA LYS A 261 33.57 -18.09 11.12
C LYS A 261 33.13 -16.94 10.19
N GLY A 262 33.60 -15.72 10.40
CA GLY A 262 33.23 -14.54 9.60
C GLY A 262 31.81 -14.03 9.88
N MET A 263 31.18 -14.44 10.98
CA MET A 263 29.86 -13.97 11.39
C MET A 263 30.00 -12.61 12.09
N VAL A 264 29.31 -11.60 11.62
CA VAL A 264 29.37 -10.22 12.11
C VAL A 264 28.12 -9.92 12.94
N ALA A 265 28.29 -9.40 14.17
CA ALA A 265 27.20 -8.96 15.05
C ALA A 265 26.09 -10.01 15.19
N SER A 266 26.42 -11.14 15.83
CA SER A 266 25.59 -12.34 15.88
C SER A 266 24.60 -12.30 17.05
N SER A 267 23.32 -12.54 16.80
CA SER A 267 22.26 -12.77 17.79
C SER A 267 21.80 -14.23 17.70
N TYR A 268 22.23 -15.05 18.67
CA TYR A 268 21.93 -16.48 18.72
C TYR A 268 20.55 -16.72 19.35
N PHE A 269 19.78 -17.66 18.76
CA PHE A 269 18.41 -17.93 19.20
C PHE A 269 18.14 -19.40 19.52
N ILE A 270 18.89 -20.34 18.94
CA ILE A 270 18.87 -21.76 19.34
C ILE A 270 20.19 -22.43 18.96
N ARG A 271 20.80 -23.20 19.87
CA ARG A 271 22.07 -23.90 19.63
C ARG A 271 23.13 -22.95 19.04
N GLY A 272 23.70 -23.27 17.89
CA GLY A 272 24.64 -22.42 17.15
C GLY A 272 23.99 -21.52 16.07
N TYR A 273 22.68 -21.50 15.97
CA TYR A 273 21.97 -20.72 14.96
C TYR A 273 21.80 -19.27 15.40
N ALA A 274 22.12 -18.36 14.50
CA ALA A 274 22.09 -16.92 14.75
C ALA A 274 21.54 -16.13 13.55
N ILE A 275 21.10 -14.92 13.86
CA ILE A 275 20.96 -13.84 12.86
C ILE A 275 22.29 -13.08 12.89
N HIS A 276 22.98 -12.96 11.75
CA HIS A 276 24.28 -12.31 11.69
C HIS A 276 24.60 -11.74 10.31
N GLY A 277 25.47 -10.76 10.25
CA GLY A 277 26.07 -10.30 9.01
C GLY A 277 27.00 -11.32 8.41
N TYR A 278 27.03 -11.43 7.07
CA TYR A 278 27.94 -12.30 6.39
C TYR A 278 28.37 -11.74 5.03
N ALA A 279 29.58 -12.06 4.58
CA ALA A 279 30.11 -11.58 3.30
C ALA A 279 29.31 -12.09 2.10
N SER A 280 28.82 -13.35 2.18
CA SER A 280 28.00 -13.96 1.13
C SER A 280 26.56 -14.12 1.58
N VAL A 281 25.65 -13.33 0.99
CA VAL A 281 24.19 -13.39 1.23
C VAL A 281 23.48 -13.50 -0.12
N PRO A 282 23.50 -14.69 -0.74
CA PRO A 282 22.84 -14.90 -2.02
C PRO A 282 21.30 -14.76 -1.88
N THR A 283 20.63 -14.72 -3.01
CA THR A 283 19.17 -14.50 -3.02
C THR A 283 18.34 -15.74 -2.65
N TYR A 284 19.03 -16.86 -2.40
CA TYR A 284 18.49 -18.19 -2.07
C TYR A 284 19.06 -18.74 -0.75
N ASN A 285 18.63 -19.92 -0.33
CA ASN A 285 19.10 -20.61 0.86
C ASN A 285 20.53 -21.12 0.70
N ALA A 286 21.49 -20.64 1.50
CA ALA A 286 22.91 -20.94 1.34
C ALA A 286 23.71 -21.08 2.64
N SER A 287 23.08 -20.93 3.80
CA SER A 287 23.79 -21.05 5.08
C SER A 287 23.74 -22.49 5.64
N HIS A 288 24.45 -22.72 6.74
CA HIS A 288 24.38 -23.95 7.55
C HIS A 288 23.31 -23.84 8.66
N GLY A 289 22.22 -23.08 8.41
CA GLY A 289 21.09 -22.95 9.33
C GLY A 289 20.92 -21.55 9.92
N CYS A 290 21.94 -20.71 9.96
CA CYS A 290 21.82 -19.32 10.37
C CYS A 290 20.99 -18.48 9.38
N MET A 291 20.46 -17.36 9.84
CA MET A 291 19.89 -16.32 8.98
C MET A 291 20.94 -15.26 8.69
N ARG A 292 21.56 -15.34 7.51
CA ARG A 292 22.57 -14.39 7.07
C ARG A 292 21.91 -13.12 6.53
N VAL A 293 22.40 -11.95 6.94
CA VAL A 293 22.02 -10.64 6.43
C VAL A 293 23.25 -9.92 5.89
N PRO A 294 23.11 -8.97 4.97
CA PRO A 294 24.24 -8.17 4.48
C PRO A 294 24.95 -7.45 5.64
N ILE A 295 26.28 -7.46 5.65
CA ILE A 295 27.11 -6.86 6.72
C ILE A 295 26.67 -5.41 7.06
N PRO A 296 26.37 -4.51 6.10
CA PRO A 296 25.94 -3.15 6.41
C PRO A 296 24.58 -3.07 7.17
N ASP A 297 23.84 -4.17 7.23
CA ASP A 297 22.56 -4.26 7.93
C ASP A 297 22.67 -5.03 9.27
N ALA A 298 23.82 -5.68 9.53
CA ALA A 298 24.03 -6.54 10.71
C ALA A 298 23.92 -5.77 12.02
N TYR A 299 24.69 -4.69 12.22
CA TYR A 299 24.66 -3.90 13.45
C TYR A 299 23.29 -3.24 13.73
N PRO A 300 22.61 -2.63 12.74
CA PRO A 300 21.23 -2.13 12.94
C PRO A 300 20.24 -3.21 13.40
N ILE A 301 20.39 -4.47 12.95
CA ILE A 301 19.57 -5.60 13.37
C ILE A 301 20.00 -6.07 14.78
N PHE A 302 21.30 -6.25 14.99
CA PHE A 302 21.88 -6.64 16.27
C PHE A 302 21.48 -5.70 17.41
N ASN A 303 21.61 -4.39 17.21
CA ASN A 303 21.24 -3.38 18.20
C ASN A 303 19.73 -3.33 18.47
N TRP A 304 18.90 -3.72 17.49
CA TRP A 304 17.46 -3.81 17.65
C TRP A 304 17.06 -5.04 18.46
N ILE A 305 17.71 -6.19 18.26
CA ILE A 305 17.48 -7.43 19.01
C ILE A 305 18.07 -7.29 20.41
N GLN A 306 17.25 -7.46 21.45
CA GLN A 306 17.68 -7.52 22.84
C GLN A 306 17.72 -8.97 23.31
N MET A 307 18.41 -9.24 24.42
CA MET A 307 18.32 -10.55 25.09
C MET A 307 16.87 -10.86 25.43
N GLY A 308 16.43 -12.09 25.18
CA GLY A 308 15.03 -12.52 25.35
C GLY A 308 14.08 -12.14 24.23
N THR A 309 14.50 -11.32 23.24
CA THR A 309 13.65 -11.02 22.05
C THR A 309 13.21 -12.32 21.38
N ILE A 310 11.92 -12.47 21.11
CA ILE A 310 11.37 -13.62 20.37
C ILE A 310 11.85 -13.57 18.93
N ILE A 311 12.25 -14.72 18.40
CA ILE A 311 12.69 -14.92 17.01
C ILE A 311 11.86 -16.08 16.47
N ASP A 312 10.93 -15.76 15.60
CA ASP A 312 10.05 -16.71 14.92
C ASP A 312 10.60 -17.02 13.53
N THR A 313 10.66 -18.31 13.19
CA THR A 313 11.11 -18.81 11.89
C THR A 313 10.04 -19.72 11.30
N TYR A 314 9.67 -19.47 10.03
CA TYR A 314 8.60 -20.23 9.35
C TYR A 314 8.79 -20.23 7.82
N ARG A 315 7.95 -21.04 7.14
CA ARG A 315 7.80 -21.08 5.68
C ARG A 315 6.41 -20.66 5.23
#